data_825c6f33c6de7a4f827992b7579bdf79
#
_entry.id   825c6f33c6de7a4f827992b7579bdf79
#
_cell.length_a   1.000
_cell.length_b   1.000
_cell.length_c   1.000
_cell.angle_alpha   90.00
_cell.angle_beta   90.00
_cell.angle_gamma   90.00
#
_symmetry.space_group_name_H-M   'P 1'
#
loop_
_entity.id
_entity.type
_entity.pdbx_description
1 polymer ?
#
loop_
_entity_poly.entity_id
_entity_poly.type
_entity_poly.pdbx_seq_one_letter_code
_entity_poly.pdbx_strand_id
1 'polypeptide(L)'
;MIISGKELSAKLKAEMAARVATFPEKYGRVPHLVVILVGEDPASVSYVTGKAKASEVVGIKNTTIRKPADITETELLDLIRELNSDDTVDGILVQLPLPEHISEAKVIETIAKEKDVDGFHPLNVAALWQKQECVLPCTPKGIIRMLKAAGVEIKGKRAVVIGRSNIVGLPVSKLLLDENATVTVAHSRTADLAELTRQAEILVVAIGRPKFVTADMVSDGAVVIDVGVNRDPETGKLCGDVDFAAIEPKASVITPVPGGVGPMTICCLMENTIECFMKNRK
;
A
#
# COMPACT_ATOMS: atom_id res chain seq x y z
N MET A 1 -1.14 -11.21 -19.72
CA MET A 1 -2.32 -10.39 -19.32
C MET A 1 -1.86 -9.22 -18.47
N ILE A 2 -2.32 -8.00 -18.74
CA ILE A 2 -2.02 -6.84 -17.90
C ILE A 2 -3.11 -6.70 -16.83
N ILE A 3 -2.74 -6.58 -15.55
CA ILE A 3 -3.68 -6.26 -14.46
C ILE A 3 -3.75 -4.75 -14.28
N SER A 4 -4.86 -4.15 -14.66
CA SER A 4 -5.13 -2.73 -14.41
C SER A 4 -5.62 -2.51 -12.97
N GLY A 5 -4.71 -2.05 -12.09
CA GLY A 5 -5.10 -1.62 -10.74
C GLY A 5 -6.02 -0.40 -10.78
N LYS A 6 -5.91 0.43 -11.81
CA LYS A 6 -6.81 1.57 -12.02
C LYS A 6 -8.27 1.11 -12.21
N GLU A 7 -8.51 0.12 -13.06
CA GLU A 7 -9.87 -0.40 -13.31
C GLU A 7 -10.41 -1.16 -12.10
N LEU A 8 -9.59 -2.04 -11.50
CA LEU A 8 -9.98 -2.77 -10.30
C LEU A 8 -10.31 -1.82 -9.14
N SER A 9 -9.48 -0.80 -8.91
CA SER A 9 -9.73 0.17 -7.86
C SER A 9 -10.99 1.00 -8.10
N ALA A 10 -11.31 1.32 -9.36
CA ALA A 10 -12.54 2.04 -9.69
C ALA A 10 -13.78 1.21 -9.35
N LYS A 11 -13.78 -0.09 -9.71
CA LYS A 11 -14.86 -1.02 -9.36
C LYS A 11 -15.04 -1.13 -7.85
N LEU A 12 -13.96 -1.41 -7.10
CA LEU A 12 -14.02 -1.57 -5.64
C LEU A 12 -14.44 -0.29 -4.93
N LYS A 13 -14.02 0.89 -5.41
CA LYS A 13 -14.46 2.17 -4.85
C LYS A 13 -15.95 2.41 -5.08
N ALA A 14 -16.51 2.03 -6.22
CA ALA A 14 -17.94 2.12 -6.46
C ALA A 14 -18.74 1.20 -5.52
N GLU A 15 -18.26 -0.02 -5.27
CA GLU A 15 -18.87 -0.94 -4.30
C GLU A 15 -18.82 -0.37 -2.88
N MET A 16 -17.68 0.21 -2.48
CA MET A 16 -17.55 0.89 -1.18
C MET A 16 -18.46 2.11 -1.07
N ALA A 17 -18.59 2.92 -2.12
CA ALA A 17 -19.47 4.09 -2.14
C ALA A 17 -20.93 3.71 -1.90
N ALA A 18 -21.44 2.66 -2.58
CA ALA A 18 -22.77 2.17 -2.36
C ALA A 18 -23.02 1.71 -0.92
N ARG A 19 -22.00 1.10 -0.28
CA ARG A 19 -22.05 0.71 1.13
C ARG A 19 -22.03 1.91 2.06
N VAL A 20 -21.11 2.86 1.86
CA VAL A 20 -20.95 4.06 2.71
C VAL A 20 -22.17 4.95 2.65
N ALA A 21 -22.88 5.03 1.51
CA ALA A 21 -24.10 5.79 1.36
C ALA A 21 -25.21 5.39 2.36
N THR A 22 -25.18 4.17 2.88
CA THR A 22 -26.16 3.69 3.90
C THR A 22 -25.76 4.06 5.33
N PHE A 23 -24.52 4.53 5.56
CA PHE A 23 -23.99 4.73 6.90
C PHE A 23 -24.61 5.90 7.68
N PRO A 24 -24.97 7.05 7.05
CA PRO A 24 -25.63 8.13 7.77
C PRO A 24 -26.95 7.68 8.44
N GLU A 25 -27.75 6.88 7.76
CA GLU A 25 -28.99 6.32 8.31
C GLU A 25 -28.70 5.33 9.44
N LYS A 26 -27.71 4.45 9.22
CA LYS A 26 -27.42 3.33 10.14
C LYS A 26 -26.58 3.75 11.36
N TYR A 27 -25.66 4.72 11.21
CA TYR A 27 -24.67 5.09 12.21
C TYR A 27 -24.62 6.59 12.54
N GLY A 28 -25.48 7.40 11.94
CA GLY A 28 -25.55 8.85 12.15
C GLY A 28 -24.45 9.65 11.44
N ARG A 29 -23.44 9.00 10.86
CA ARG A 29 -22.33 9.64 10.13
C ARG A 29 -21.60 8.70 9.19
N VAL A 30 -20.74 9.25 8.33
CA VAL A 30 -19.81 8.51 7.47
C VAL A 30 -18.44 8.34 8.16
N PRO A 31 -17.57 7.41 7.69
CA PRO A 31 -16.20 7.30 8.16
C PRO A 31 -15.42 8.60 7.95
N HIS A 32 -14.47 8.90 8.84
CA HIS A 32 -13.64 10.10 8.79
C HIS A 32 -12.16 9.74 8.78
N LEU A 33 -11.49 10.06 7.67
CA LEU A 33 -10.04 9.95 7.50
C LEU A 33 -9.38 11.30 7.70
N VAL A 34 -8.39 11.35 8.59
CA VAL A 34 -7.51 12.51 8.73
C VAL A 34 -6.14 12.18 8.15
N VAL A 35 -5.69 13.00 7.21
CA VAL A 35 -4.38 12.89 6.57
C VAL A 35 -3.52 14.08 6.99
N ILE A 36 -2.37 13.82 7.59
CA ILE A 36 -1.41 14.86 7.98
C ILE A 36 -0.30 14.89 6.92
N LEU A 37 -0.04 16.06 6.36
CA LEU A 37 1.04 16.33 5.42
C LEU A 37 2.01 17.34 6.06
N VAL A 38 3.27 16.95 6.19
CA VAL A 38 4.34 17.82 6.71
C VAL A 38 5.24 18.23 5.54
N GLY A 39 5.40 19.53 5.35
CA GLY A 39 6.14 20.10 4.23
C GLY A 39 5.36 20.07 2.91
N GLU A 40 6.07 20.35 1.81
CA GLU A 40 5.49 20.56 0.48
C GLU A 40 6.17 19.70 -0.60
N ASP A 41 6.67 18.52 -0.25
CA ASP A 41 7.22 17.61 -1.26
C ASP A 41 6.18 17.30 -2.34
N PRO A 42 6.49 17.54 -3.63
CA PRO A 42 5.50 17.43 -4.71
C PRO A 42 4.90 16.03 -4.86
N ALA A 43 5.68 14.98 -4.56
CA ALA A 43 5.17 13.61 -4.62
C ALA A 43 4.16 13.37 -3.50
N SER A 44 4.48 13.78 -2.27
CA SER A 44 3.60 13.70 -1.11
C SER A 44 2.30 14.49 -1.31
N VAL A 45 2.39 15.72 -1.85
CA VAL A 45 1.21 16.54 -2.19
C VAL A 45 0.32 15.83 -3.22
N SER A 46 0.91 15.22 -4.24
CA SER A 46 0.17 14.47 -5.26
C SER A 46 -0.55 13.25 -4.66
N TYR A 47 0.13 12.49 -3.79
CA TYR A 47 -0.47 11.33 -3.10
C TYR A 47 -1.63 11.75 -2.18
N VAL A 48 -1.45 12.80 -1.38
CA VAL A 48 -2.51 13.33 -0.49
C VAL A 48 -3.72 13.82 -1.30
N THR A 49 -3.49 14.51 -2.42
CA THR A 49 -4.55 14.92 -3.33
C THR A 49 -5.31 13.72 -3.90
N GLY A 50 -4.59 12.65 -4.29
CA GLY A 50 -5.19 11.41 -4.76
C GLY A 50 -6.04 10.72 -3.69
N LYS A 51 -5.58 10.71 -2.44
CA LYS A 51 -6.33 10.18 -1.28
C LYS A 51 -7.61 10.97 -1.01
N ALA A 52 -7.53 12.30 -1.05
CA ALA A 52 -8.70 13.17 -0.88
C ALA A 52 -9.78 12.93 -1.96
N LYS A 53 -9.38 12.86 -3.24
CA LYS A 53 -10.29 12.52 -4.34
C LYS A 53 -10.90 11.12 -4.19
N ALA A 54 -10.13 10.15 -3.72
CA ALA A 54 -10.65 8.80 -3.50
C ALA A 54 -11.66 8.76 -2.34
N SER A 55 -11.42 9.53 -1.26
CA SER A 55 -12.36 9.69 -0.15
C SER A 55 -13.69 10.29 -0.62
N GLU A 56 -13.64 11.32 -1.46
CA GLU A 56 -14.83 11.94 -2.07
C GLU A 56 -15.64 10.93 -2.89
N VAL A 57 -14.96 10.16 -3.76
CA VAL A 57 -15.61 9.11 -4.59
C VAL A 57 -16.29 8.05 -3.74
N VAL A 58 -15.70 7.68 -2.61
CA VAL A 58 -16.24 6.64 -1.70
C VAL A 58 -17.29 7.20 -0.74
N GLY A 59 -17.34 8.51 -0.55
CA GLY A 59 -18.23 9.17 0.43
C GLY A 59 -17.68 9.17 1.85
N ILE A 60 -16.35 9.05 2.01
CA ILE A 60 -15.64 9.17 3.28
C ILE A 60 -15.34 10.65 3.54
N LYS A 61 -15.61 11.14 4.75
CA LYS A 61 -15.15 12.47 5.16
C LYS A 61 -13.63 12.48 5.21
N ASN A 62 -12.98 13.41 4.51
CA ASN A 62 -11.54 13.60 4.52
C ASN A 62 -11.18 14.95 5.08
N THR A 63 -10.22 14.98 6.03
CA THR A 63 -9.61 16.21 6.52
C THR A 63 -8.11 16.12 6.26
N THR A 64 -7.56 17.05 5.47
CA THR A 64 -6.12 17.16 5.26
C THR A 64 -5.57 18.27 6.12
N ILE A 65 -4.73 17.94 7.08
CA ILE A 65 -4.01 18.88 7.93
C ILE A 65 -2.62 19.09 7.35
N ARG A 66 -2.34 20.33 6.94
CA ARG A 66 -1.01 20.71 6.43
C ARG A 66 -0.20 21.36 7.53
N LYS A 67 1.03 20.91 7.71
CA LYS A 67 1.99 21.46 8.66
C LYS A 67 3.25 21.88 7.92
N PRO A 68 3.92 22.96 8.35
CA PRO A 68 5.18 23.39 7.74
C PRO A 68 6.28 22.36 7.98
N ALA A 69 7.33 22.37 7.15
CA ALA A 69 8.41 21.41 7.23
C ALA A 69 9.25 21.50 8.52
N ASP A 70 9.21 22.64 9.19
CA ASP A 70 9.92 22.94 10.45
C ASP A 70 9.11 22.67 11.71
N ILE A 71 7.90 22.11 11.59
CA ILE A 71 7.14 21.64 12.77
C ILE A 71 8.01 20.73 13.63
N THR A 72 7.97 20.92 14.94
CA THR A 72 8.72 20.04 15.85
C THR A 72 8.09 18.64 15.96
N GLU A 73 8.93 17.64 16.26
CA GLU A 73 8.43 16.28 16.55
C GLU A 73 7.35 16.29 17.63
N THR A 74 7.56 17.05 18.71
CA THR A 74 6.61 17.14 19.83
C THR A 74 5.26 17.67 19.38
N GLU A 75 5.21 18.77 18.63
CA GLU A 75 3.95 19.34 18.13
C GLU A 75 3.20 18.36 17.20
N LEU A 76 3.93 17.60 16.37
CA LEU A 76 3.31 16.58 15.50
C LEU A 76 2.73 15.44 16.33
N LEU A 77 3.49 14.95 17.33
CA LEU A 77 3.02 13.87 18.20
C LEU A 77 1.82 14.30 19.06
N ASP A 78 1.79 15.55 19.54
CA ASP A 78 0.65 16.08 20.30
C ASP A 78 -0.59 16.20 19.43
N LEU A 79 -0.46 16.67 18.19
CA LEU A 79 -1.57 16.65 17.22
C LEU A 79 -2.12 15.24 17.00
N ILE A 80 -1.26 14.24 16.87
CA ILE A 80 -1.69 12.84 16.69
C ILE A 80 -2.44 12.36 17.95
N ARG A 81 -1.98 12.71 19.16
CA ARG A 81 -2.66 12.35 20.42
C ARG A 81 -4.06 12.99 20.52
N GLU A 82 -4.20 14.23 20.10
CA GLU A 82 -5.50 14.90 20.00
C GLU A 82 -6.44 14.13 19.05
N LEU A 83 -5.96 13.78 17.86
CA LEU A 83 -6.74 13.02 16.88
C LEU A 83 -7.07 11.60 17.36
N ASN A 84 -6.18 10.96 18.12
CA ASN A 84 -6.46 9.67 18.75
C ASN A 84 -7.64 9.76 19.72
N SER A 85 -7.78 10.89 20.45
CA SER A 85 -8.83 11.11 21.44
C SER A 85 -10.14 11.62 20.83
N ASP A 86 -10.16 11.97 19.56
CA ASP A 86 -11.37 12.45 18.86
C ASP A 86 -12.18 11.26 18.32
N ASP A 87 -13.33 10.97 18.95
CA ASP A 87 -14.24 9.89 18.56
C ASP A 87 -14.88 10.09 17.17
N THR A 88 -14.76 11.27 16.58
CA THR A 88 -15.24 11.55 15.22
C THR A 88 -14.23 11.15 14.15
N VAL A 89 -12.96 10.87 14.53
CA VAL A 89 -11.88 10.42 13.65
C VAL A 89 -11.75 8.90 13.69
N ASP A 90 -11.88 8.26 12.56
CA ASP A 90 -11.82 6.79 12.43
C ASP A 90 -10.49 6.29 11.88
N GLY A 91 -9.78 7.12 11.14
CA GLY A 91 -8.48 6.79 10.58
C GLY A 91 -7.54 7.99 10.56
N ILE A 92 -6.29 7.75 10.91
CA ILE A 92 -5.21 8.72 10.90
C ILE A 92 -4.11 8.20 9.98
N LEU A 93 -3.64 9.07 9.10
CA LEU A 93 -2.51 8.82 8.22
C LEU A 93 -1.56 10.00 8.26
N VAL A 94 -0.29 9.75 8.54
CA VAL A 94 0.78 10.72 8.38
C VAL A 94 1.54 10.39 7.10
N GLN A 95 1.52 11.31 6.15
CA GLN A 95 2.15 11.07 4.83
C GLN A 95 3.67 11.03 4.96
N LEU A 96 4.25 9.89 4.61
CA LEU A 96 5.71 9.70 4.52
C LEU A 96 6.23 10.12 3.11
N PRO A 97 7.52 10.52 2.99
CA PRO A 97 8.51 10.65 4.08
C PRO A 97 8.29 11.92 4.92
N LEU A 98 8.83 11.90 6.15
CA LEU A 98 8.88 13.04 7.04
C LEU A 98 10.24 13.76 6.95
N PRO A 99 10.35 15.05 7.38
CA PRO A 99 11.62 15.71 7.58
C PRO A 99 12.55 14.93 8.52
N GLU A 100 13.87 14.97 8.29
CA GLU A 100 14.86 14.15 8.99
C GLU A 100 14.88 14.32 10.53
N HIS A 101 14.44 15.47 11.04
CA HIS A 101 14.37 15.73 12.48
C HIS A 101 13.18 15.09 13.18
N ILE A 102 12.27 14.46 12.44
CA ILE A 102 11.07 13.78 12.97
C ILE A 102 11.22 12.28 12.79
N SER A 103 11.14 11.53 13.87
CA SER A 103 11.20 10.08 13.84
C SER A 103 9.91 9.46 13.30
N GLU A 104 9.97 8.87 12.10
CA GLU A 104 8.83 8.12 11.52
C GLU A 104 8.35 7.00 12.46
N ALA A 105 9.26 6.32 13.15
CA ALA A 105 8.91 5.25 14.09
C ALA A 105 8.04 5.79 15.24
N LYS A 106 8.43 6.90 15.87
CA LYS A 106 7.64 7.50 16.95
C LYS A 106 6.27 7.98 16.46
N VAL A 107 6.21 8.55 15.25
CA VAL A 107 4.95 8.98 14.63
C VAL A 107 4.02 7.80 14.44
N ILE A 108 4.51 6.70 13.85
CA ILE A 108 3.73 5.47 13.63
C ILE A 108 3.25 4.88 14.96
N GLU A 109 4.12 4.81 15.98
CA GLU A 109 3.79 4.29 17.31
C GLU A 109 2.81 5.18 18.09
N THR A 110 2.74 6.47 17.78
CA THR A 110 1.83 7.40 18.44
C THR A 110 0.41 7.31 17.89
N ILE A 111 0.21 6.89 16.65
CA ILE A 111 -1.12 6.66 16.10
C ILE A 111 -1.76 5.48 16.86
N ALA A 112 -3.00 5.65 17.34
CA ALA A 112 -3.72 4.53 17.96
C ALA A 112 -3.90 3.39 16.95
N LYS A 113 -3.58 2.15 17.34
CA LYS A 113 -3.60 0.99 16.43
C LYS A 113 -4.97 0.77 15.76
N GLU A 114 -6.05 1.20 16.42
CA GLU A 114 -7.42 1.13 15.92
C GLU A 114 -7.72 2.20 14.86
N LYS A 115 -6.89 3.26 14.78
CA LYS A 115 -6.98 4.36 13.81
C LYS A 115 -5.84 4.34 12.79
N ASP A 116 -4.89 3.38 12.89
CA ASP A 116 -3.79 3.18 11.97
C ASP A 116 -4.30 2.56 10.65
N VAL A 117 -4.71 3.41 9.73
CA VAL A 117 -5.28 2.96 8.44
C VAL A 117 -4.25 2.48 7.43
N ASP A 118 -2.96 2.79 7.63
CA ASP A 118 -1.87 2.25 6.81
C ASP A 118 -1.41 0.84 7.24
N GLY A 119 -1.74 0.43 8.49
CA GLY A 119 -1.37 -0.88 9.03
C GLY A 119 0.12 -1.00 9.40
N PHE A 120 0.76 0.12 9.76
CA PHE A 120 2.19 0.17 10.07
C PHE A 120 2.50 0.14 11.57
N HIS A 121 1.49 0.37 12.43
CA HIS A 121 1.65 0.34 13.87
C HIS A 121 2.23 -1.01 14.32
N PRO A 122 3.26 -1.06 15.19
CA PRO A 122 3.92 -2.31 15.62
C PRO A 122 2.96 -3.39 16.09
N LEU A 123 1.88 -3.04 16.78
CA LEU A 123 0.85 -4.00 17.21
C LEU A 123 0.04 -4.57 16.05
N ASN A 124 -0.25 -3.79 15.00
CA ASN A 124 -0.90 -4.30 13.78
C ASN A 124 0.06 -5.22 13.01
N VAL A 125 1.34 -4.86 12.92
CA VAL A 125 2.38 -5.71 12.32
C VAL A 125 2.53 -7.02 13.10
N ALA A 126 2.60 -6.98 14.43
CA ALA A 126 2.67 -8.18 15.26
C ALA A 126 1.43 -9.08 15.07
N ALA A 127 0.24 -8.50 15.06
CA ALA A 127 -1.02 -9.22 14.85
C ALA A 127 -1.07 -9.87 13.46
N LEU A 128 -0.59 -9.19 12.40
CA LEU A 128 -0.44 -9.77 11.06
C LEU A 128 0.42 -11.03 11.09
N TRP A 129 1.59 -11.00 11.76
CA TRP A 129 2.47 -12.16 11.85
C TRP A 129 1.87 -13.32 12.65
N GLN A 130 1.04 -13.00 13.64
CA GLN A 130 0.34 -13.99 14.48
C GLN A 130 -1.01 -14.47 13.89
N LYS A 131 -1.36 -14.03 12.68
CA LYS A 131 -2.68 -14.31 12.04
C LYS A 131 -3.87 -13.85 12.87
N GLN A 132 -3.69 -12.79 13.64
CA GLN A 132 -4.76 -12.15 14.40
C GLN A 132 -5.43 -11.06 13.57
N GLU A 133 -6.63 -10.64 13.99
CA GLU A 133 -7.33 -9.55 13.33
C GLU A 133 -6.58 -8.22 13.51
N CYS A 134 -6.24 -7.59 12.39
CA CYS A 134 -5.51 -6.32 12.35
C CYS A 134 -5.87 -5.51 11.11
N VAL A 135 -5.42 -4.26 11.08
CA VAL A 135 -5.40 -3.48 9.85
C VAL A 135 -4.22 -3.96 8.99
N LEU A 136 -4.50 -4.39 7.77
CA LEU A 136 -3.47 -4.85 6.85
C LEU A 136 -2.81 -3.66 6.14
N PRO A 137 -1.49 -3.68 5.92
CA PRO A 137 -0.82 -2.66 5.12
C PRO A 137 -1.44 -2.51 3.72
N CYS A 138 -1.72 -1.27 3.33
CA CYS A 138 -2.54 -0.97 2.15
C CYS A 138 -1.96 -1.55 0.85
N THR A 139 -0.67 -1.37 0.58
CA THR A 139 -0.01 -1.87 -0.64
C THR A 139 0.02 -3.40 -0.69
N PRO A 140 0.47 -4.12 0.34
CA PRO A 140 0.40 -5.58 0.40
C PRO A 140 -1.02 -6.13 0.24
N LYS A 141 -2.02 -5.54 0.92
CA LYS A 141 -3.44 -5.89 0.76
C LYS A 141 -3.90 -5.73 -0.68
N GLY A 142 -3.50 -4.63 -1.33
CA GLY A 142 -3.79 -4.35 -2.73
C GLY A 142 -3.20 -5.38 -3.69
N ILE A 143 -1.96 -5.81 -3.46
CA ILE A 143 -1.28 -6.83 -4.26
C ILE A 143 -2.05 -8.16 -4.22
N ILE A 144 -2.39 -8.65 -3.03
CA ILE A 144 -3.17 -9.89 -2.90
C ILE A 144 -4.53 -9.79 -3.60
N ARG A 145 -5.20 -8.63 -3.49
CA ARG A 145 -6.47 -8.40 -4.21
C ARG A 145 -6.29 -8.42 -5.73
N MET A 146 -5.21 -7.85 -6.24
CA MET A 146 -4.91 -7.86 -7.67
C MET A 146 -4.65 -9.29 -8.17
N LEU A 147 -3.85 -10.07 -7.45
CA LEU A 147 -3.60 -11.47 -7.79
C LEU A 147 -4.90 -12.29 -7.83
N LYS A 148 -5.74 -12.16 -6.80
CA LYS A 148 -7.04 -12.86 -6.74
C LYS A 148 -7.99 -12.40 -7.85
N ALA A 149 -8.08 -11.11 -8.12
CA ALA A 149 -8.92 -10.56 -9.19
C ALA A 149 -8.49 -11.02 -10.59
N ALA A 150 -7.19 -11.27 -10.78
CA ALA A 150 -6.64 -11.83 -12.01
C ALA A 150 -6.80 -13.37 -12.12
N GLY A 151 -7.40 -14.02 -11.12
CA GLY A 151 -7.53 -15.48 -11.09
C GLY A 151 -6.21 -16.22 -10.89
N VAL A 152 -5.18 -15.54 -10.35
CA VAL A 152 -3.89 -16.17 -10.05
C VAL A 152 -4.05 -17.11 -8.86
N GLU A 153 -3.74 -18.39 -9.08
CA GLU A 153 -3.62 -19.36 -7.99
C GLU A 153 -2.33 -19.09 -7.21
N ILE A 154 -2.45 -18.70 -5.95
CA ILE A 154 -1.29 -18.38 -5.09
C ILE A 154 -0.83 -19.64 -4.34
N LYS A 155 -1.76 -20.50 -3.97
CA LYS A 155 -1.48 -21.72 -3.19
C LYS A 155 -0.49 -22.64 -3.90
N GLY A 156 0.55 -23.04 -3.18
CA GLY A 156 1.57 -23.95 -3.69
C GLY A 156 2.60 -23.30 -4.63
N LYS A 157 2.45 -22.02 -4.98
CA LYS A 157 3.36 -21.31 -5.88
C LYS A 157 4.64 -20.87 -5.16
N ARG A 158 5.75 -20.86 -5.93
CA ARG A 158 7.00 -20.24 -5.50
C ARG A 158 6.89 -18.73 -5.75
N ALA A 159 6.82 -17.96 -4.67
CA ALA A 159 6.80 -16.53 -4.71
C ALA A 159 8.16 -15.96 -4.30
N VAL A 160 8.72 -15.08 -5.12
CA VAL A 160 9.93 -14.32 -4.77
C VAL A 160 9.53 -12.86 -4.60
N VAL A 161 9.91 -12.27 -3.47
CA VAL A 161 9.71 -10.86 -3.18
C VAL A 161 11.07 -10.18 -3.15
N ILE A 162 11.33 -9.27 -4.11
CA ILE A 162 12.52 -8.44 -4.11
C ILE A 162 12.22 -7.16 -3.33
N GLY A 163 12.85 -7.03 -2.17
CA GLY A 163 12.62 -5.94 -1.20
C GLY A 163 12.19 -6.46 0.16
N ARG A 164 12.67 -5.81 1.22
CA ARG A 164 12.40 -6.23 2.61
C ARG A 164 12.03 -5.05 3.52
N SER A 165 11.38 -4.04 2.96
CA SER A 165 10.88 -2.93 3.76
C SER A 165 9.77 -3.39 4.70
N ASN A 166 9.66 -2.74 5.87
CA ASN A 166 8.60 -3.04 6.84
C ASN A 166 7.20 -2.65 6.33
N ILE A 167 7.13 -1.76 5.34
CA ILE A 167 5.86 -1.23 4.83
C ILE A 167 5.32 -1.99 3.62
N VAL A 168 6.18 -2.70 2.85
CA VAL A 168 5.76 -3.44 1.64
C VAL A 168 6.33 -4.85 1.60
N GLY A 169 7.67 -5.00 1.50
CA GLY A 169 8.31 -6.28 1.19
C GLY A 169 8.01 -7.38 2.21
N LEU A 170 8.23 -7.11 3.49
CA LEU A 170 7.93 -8.08 4.54
C LEU A 170 6.42 -8.35 4.70
N PRO A 171 5.53 -7.34 4.74
CA PRO A 171 4.10 -7.61 4.82
C PRO A 171 3.53 -8.37 3.62
N VAL A 172 3.95 -8.08 2.39
CA VAL A 172 3.47 -8.85 1.22
C VAL A 172 3.96 -10.29 1.25
N SER A 173 5.19 -10.51 1.73
CA SER A 173 5.73 -11.87 1.91
C SER A 173 4.89 -12.67 2.90
N LYS A 174 4.49 -12.02 4.02
CA LYS A 174 3.61 -12.64 5.01
C LYS A 174 2.23 -12.96 4.43
N LEU A 175 1.64 -12.03 3.68
CA LEU A 175 0.33 -12.27 3.07
C LEU A 175 0.36 -13.38 2.01
N LEU A 176 1.42 -13.46 1.20
CA LEU A 176 1.61 -14.56 0.24
C LEU A 176 1.77 -15.91 0.97
N LEU A 177 2.51 -15.93 2.09
CA LEU A 177 2.63 -17.12 2.93
C LEU A 177 1.27 -17.54 3.52
N ASP A 178 0.43 -16.59 3.92
CA ASP A 178 -0.92 -16.88 4.43
C ASP A 178 -1.87 -17.42 3.35
N GLU A 179 -1.63 -17.05 2.09
CA GLU A 179 -2.30 -17.63 0.92
C GLU A 179 -1.67 -18.98 0.50
N ASN A 180 -0.78 -19.55 1.32
CA ASN A 180 -0.09 -20.83 1.12
C ASN A 180 0.91 -20.86 -0.04
N ALA A 181 1.53 -19.75 -0.39
CA ALA A 181 2.71 -19.75 -1.25
C ALA A 181 3.97 -20.19 -0.48
N THR A 182 4.97 -20.73 -1.19
CA THR A 182 6.34 -20.84 -0.69
C THR A 182 7.06 -19.54 -1.01
N VAL A 183 7.46 -18.77 0.01
CA VAL A 183 7.94 -17.40 -0.18
C VAL A 183 9.44 -17.31 0.10
N THR A 184 10.16 -16.70 -0.84
CA THR A 184 11.56 -16.28 -0.66
C THR A 184 11.65 -14.77 -0.72
N VAL A 185 12.30 -14.16 0.29
CA VAL A 185 12.56 -12.71 0.32
C VAL A 185 14.00 -12.46 -0.13
N ALA A 186 14.15 -11.70 -1.21
CA ALA A 186 15.43 -11.29 -1.77
C ALA A 186 15.71 -9.80 -1.49
N HIS A 187 16.97 -9.45 -1.40
CA HIS A 187 17.41 -8.09 -1.06
C HIS A 187 18.80 -7.79 -1.65
N SER A 188 19.33 -6.60 -1.41
CA SER A 188 20.64 -6.14 -1.95
C SER A 188 21.86 -6.97 -1.56
N ARG A 189 21.71 -7.93 -0.65
CA ARG A 189 22.79 -8.87 -0.23
C ARG A 189 22.53 -10.29 -0.69
N THR A 190 21.47 -10.55 -1.47
CA THR A 190 21.15 -11.86 -2.01
C THR A 190 22.16 -12.18 -3.11
N ALA A 191 22.84 -13.33 -2.98
CA ALA A 191 23.70 -13.86 -4.02
C ALA A 191 22.84 -14.40 -5.17
N ASP A 192 23.37 -14.35 -6.38
CA ASP A 192 22.77 -14.93 -7.59
C ASP A 192 21.29 -14.59 -7.78
N LEU A 193 20.94 -13.30 -7.56
CA LEU A 193 19.58 -12.82 -7.57
C LEU A 193 18.82 -13.21 -8.83
N ALA A 194 19.44 -13.12 -10.00
CA ALA A 194 18.81 -13.47 -11.27
C ALA A 194 18.45 -14.96 -11.36
N GLU A 195 19.28 -15.86 -10.80
CA GLU A 195 18.98 -17.28 -10.75
C GLU A 195 17.78 -17.55 -9.83
N LEU A 196 17.75 -16.90 -8.66
CA LEU A 196 16.64 -17.01 -7.71
C LEU A 196 15.33 -16.51 -8.33
N THR A 197 15.35 -15.36 -8.99
CA THR A 197 14.12 -14.75 -9.54
C THR A 197 13.58 -15.53 -10.75
N ARG A 198 14.43 -16.19 -11.53
CA ARG A 198 13.99 -17.12 -12.58
C ARG A 198 13.21 -18.34 -12.07
N GLN A 199 13.31 -18.67 -10.80
CA GLN A 199 12.53 -19.76 -10.21
C GLN A 199 11.14 -19.31 -9.74
N ALA A 200 10.85 -18.00 -9.74
CA ALA A 200 9.59 -17.46 -9.28
C ALA A 200 8.44 -17.75 -10.27
N GLU A 201 7.35 -18.28 -9.75
CA GLU A 201 6.06 -18.34 -10.44
C GLU A 201 5.27 -17.04 -10.19
N ILE A 202 5.50 -16.41 -9.01
CA ILE A 202 5.01 -15.07 -8.65
C ILE A 202 6.22 -14.25 -8.23
N LEU A 203 6.48 -13.17 -8.94
CA LEU A 203 7.56 -12.23 -8.63
C LEU A 203 6.96 -10.89 -8.21
N VAL A 204 7.25 -10.44 -6.99
CA VAL A 204 6.89 -9.11 -6.49
C VAL A 204 8.15 -8.26 -6.36
N VAL A 205 8.17 -7.09 -6.98
CA VAL A 205 9.33 -6.20 -6.98
C VAL A 205 9.00 -4.89 -6.29
N ALA A 206 9.70 -4.59 -5.18
CA ALA A 206 9.45 -3.43 -4.33
C ALA A 206 10.75 -2.86 -3.77
N ILE A 207 11.59 -2.28 -4.64
CA ILE A 207 12.94 -1.80 -4.30
C ILE A 207 13.19 -0.32 -4.65
N GLY A 208 12.28 0.33 -5.38
CA GLY A 208 12.42 1.74 -5.76
C GLY A 208 13.61 2.00 -6.69
N ARG A 209 13.90 1.08 -7.61
CA ARG A 209 14.98 1.20 -8.60
C ARG A 209 14.44 1.05 -10.01
N PRO A 210 14.50 2.11 -10.84
CA PRO A 210 13.90 2.09 -12.16
C PRO A 210 14.46 0.96 -13.04
N LYS A 211 13.56 0.14 -13.61
CA LYS A 211 13.86 -0.94 -14.57
C LYS A 211 14.96 -1.92 -14.14
N PHE A 212 15.11 -2.13 -12.83
CA PHE A 212 16.15 -2.99 -12.28
C PHE A 212 15.98 -4.47 -12.66
N VAL A 213 14.73 -4.95 -12.70
CA VAL A 213 14.44 -6.33 -13.09
C VAL A 213 14.30 -6.40 -14.61
N THR A 214 15.19 -7.17 -15.24
CA THR A 214 15.29 -7.36 -16.68
C THR A 214 14.71 -8.70 -17.13
N ALA A 215 14.50 -8.89 -18.43
CA ALA A 215 13.84 -10.07 -18.99
C ALA A 215 14.58 -11.41 -18.70
N ASP A 216 15.89 -11.37 -18.53
CA ASP A 216 16.71 -12.54 -18.16
C ASP A 216 16.56 -12.97 -16.70
N MET A 217 15.99 -12.09 -15.87
CA MET A 217 15.68 -12.36 -14.47
C MET A 217 14.30 -13.00 -14.25
N VAL A 218 13.48 -13.14 -15.29
CA VAL A 218 12.08 -13.59 -15.18
C VAL A 218 11.85 -14.79 -16.06
N SER A 219 11.19 -15.83 -15.55
CA SER A 219 10.78 -17.01 -16.32
C SER A 219 9.59 -16.72 -17.22
N ASP A 220 9.47 -17.45 -18.30
CA ASP A 220 8.30 -17.44 -19.17
C ASP A 220 7.07 -17.92 -18.38
N GLY A 221 5.96 -17.20 -18.52
CA GLY A 221 4.72 -17.51 -17.82
C GLY A 221 4.65 -17.02 -16.37
N ALA A 222 5.68 -16.37 -15.83
CA ALA A 222 5.65 -15.83 -14.47
C ALA A 222 4.59 -14.72 -14.31
N VAL A 223 4.04 -14.61 -13.10
CA VAL A 223 3.22 -13.48 -12.66
C VAL A 223 4.14 -12.43 -12.08
N VAL A 224 4.11 -11.20 -12.59
CA VAL A 224 5.02 -10.13 -12.17
C VAL A 224 4.22 -8.94 -11.61
N ILE A 225 4.44 -8.64 -10.35
CA ILE A 225 3.85 -7.49 -9.64
C ILE A 225 4.92 -6.45 -9.40
N ASP A 226 4.86 -5.37 -10.14
CA ASP A 226 5.74 -4.22 -10.00
C ASP A 226 5.11 -3.19 -9.05
N VAL A 227 5.77 -2.97 -7.92
CA VAL A 227 5.33 -2.02 -6.87
C VAL A 227 6.06 -0.69 -6.98
N GLY A 228 7.19 -0.67 -7.71
CA GLY A 228 8.02 0.51 -7.86
C GLY A 228 7.28 1.67 -8.51
N VAL A 229 7.55 2.88 -8.02
CA VAL A 229 7.12 4.12 -8.66
C VAL A 229 8.32 5.03 -8.72
N ASN A 230 8.94 5.08 -9.88
CA ASN A 230 10.18 5.81 -10.12
C ASN A 230 9.98 6.82 -11.26
N ARG A 231 10.96 7.74 -11.39
CA ARG A 231 11.12 8.52 -12.63
C ARG A 231 12.23 7.88 -13.44
N ASP A 232 11.92 7.57 -14.68
CA ASP A 232 12.90 7.10 -15.66
C ASP A 232 13.94 8.21 -15.89
N PRO A 233 15.23 7.94 -15.66
CA PRO A 233 16.28 8.97 -15.76
C PRO A 233 16.47 9.51 -17.19
N GLU A 234 16.08 8.74 -18.22
CA GLU A 234 16.24 9.14 -19.63
C GLU A 234 15.03 9.94 -20.14
N THR A 235 13.82 9.54 -19.76
CA THR A 235 12.59 10.11 -20.31
C THR A 235 11.85 11.04 -19.35
N GLY A 236 12.18 11.02 -18.05
CA GLY A 236 11.48 11.73 -16.99
C GLY A 236 10.07 11.20 -16.68
N LYS A 237 9.60 10.18 -17.41
CA LYS A 237 8.29 9.58 -17.22
C LYS A 237 8.28 8.63 -16.02
N LEU A 238 7.10 8.36 -15.48
CA LEU A 238 6.94 7.35 -14.44
C LEU A 238 7.20 5.95 -15.00
N CYS A 239 7.98 5.17 -14.27
CA CYS A 239 8.27 3.77 -14.53
C CYS A 239 8.32 2.97 -13.23
N GLY A 240 8.28 1.66 -13.35
CA GLY A 240 8.42 0.73 -12.24
C GLY A 240 9.85 0.29 -11.98
N ASP A 241 9.97 -0.70 -11.10
CA ASP A 241 11.22 -1.42 -10.81
C ASP A 241 11.53 -2.48 -11.89
N VAL A 242 10.57 -2.76 -12.77
CA VAL A 242 10.63 -3.80 -13.79
C VAL A 242 10.76 -3.16 -15.17
N ASP A 243 11.59 -3.73 -16.04
CA ASP A 243 11.58 -3.40 -17.47
C ASP A 243 10.31 -3.98 -18.11
N PHE A 244 9.24 -3.21 -18.03
CA PHE A 244 7.91 -3.62 -18.45
C PHE A 244 7.89 -4.08 -19.91
N ALA A 245 8.51 -3.33 -20.81
CA ALA A 245 8.46 -3.60 -22.25
C ALA A 245 9.16 -4.93 -22.61
N ALA A 246 10.23 -5.25 -21.90
CA ALA A 246 10.98 -6.48 -22.14
C ALA A 246 10.33 -7.70 -21.48
N ILE A 247 9.57 -7.52 -20.39
CA ILE A 247 8.99 -8.61 -19.58
C ILE A 247 7.54 -8.91 -19.95
N GLU A 248 6.76 -7.92 -20.35
CA GLU A 248 5.34 -8.08 -20.71
C GLU A 248 5.09 -9.22 -21.71
N PRO A 249 5.88 -9.41 -22.78
CA PRO A 249 5.65 -10.48 -23.76
C PRO A 249 5.80 -11.90 -23.20
N LYS A 250 6.57 -12.07 -22.12
CA LYS A 250 6.86 -13.37 -21.52
C LYS A 250 6.10 -13.64 -20.22
N ALA A 251 5.59 -12.62 -19.54
CA ALA A 251 4.81 -12.78 -18.33
C ALA A 251 3.37 -13.26 -18.63
N SER A 252 2.85 -14.20 -17.84
CA SER A 252 1.42 -14.57 -17.91
C SER A 252 0.54 -13.44 -17.42
N VAL A 253 1.01 -12.75 -16.37
CA VAL A 253 0.35 -11.61 -15.74
C VAL A 253 1.41 -10.58 -15.35
N ILE A 254 1.13 -9.29 -15.62
CA ILE A 254 2.03 -8.19 -15.22
C ILE A 254 1.23 -6.94 -14.84
N THR A 255 1.73 -6.18 -13.88
CA THR A 255 1.16 -4.87 -13.51
C THR A 255 1.91 -3.73 -14.22
N PRO A 256 1.21 -2.74 -14.81
CA PRO A 256 1.85 -1.58 -15.41
C PRO A 256 2.22 -0.52 -14.36
N VAL A 257 3.20 0.32 -14.66
CA VAL A 257 3.49 1.53 -13.90
C VAL A 257 3.57 2.72 -14.87
N PRO A 258 2.70 3.74 -14.71
CA PRO A 258 1.63 3.88 -13.71
C PRO A 258 0.39 3.03 -14.00
N GLY A 259 -0.50 2.90 -13.00
CA GLY A 259 -1.82 2.29 -13.18
C GLY A 259 -1.97 0.87 -12.62
N GLY A 260 -0.89 0.28 -12.10
CA GLY A 260 -0.89 -1.02 -11.41
C GLY A 260 -1.17 -0.89 -9.91
N VAL A 261 -0.16 -1.13 -9.08
CA VAL A 261 -0.31 -1.25 -7.61
C VAL A 261 -0.72 0.06 -6.93
N GLY A 262 -0.21 1.22 -7.38
CA GLY A 262 -0.47 2.52 -6.74
C GLY A 262 -1.97 2.84 -6.55
N PRO A 263 -2.84 2.75 -7.57
CA PRO A 263 -4.29 2.93 -7.40
C PRO A 263 -4.93 1.99 -6.39
N MET A 264 -4.41 0.76 -6.26
CA MET A 264 -4.91 -0.21 -5.29
C MET A 264 -4.50 0.11 -3.87
N THR A 265 -3.33 0.70 -3.65
CA THR A 265 -2.91 1.21 -2.34
C THR A 265 -3.93 2.22 -1.80
N ILE A 266 -4.32 3.21 -2.62
CA ILE A 266 -5.33 4.21 -2.23
C ILE A 266 -6.71 3.56 -2.02
N CYS A 267 -7.07 2.58 -2.84
CA CYS A 267 -8.32 1.84 -2.69
C CYS A 267 -8.38 1.08 -1.35
N CYS A 268 -7.30 0.39 -0.98
CA CYS A 268 -7.21 -0.33 0.28
C CYS A 268 -7.17 0.61 1.50
N LEU A 269 -6.62 1.81 1.36
CA LEU A 269 -6.71 2.84 2.39
C LEU A 269 -8.16 3.22 2.68
N MET A 270 -8.98 3.41 1.65
CA MET A 270 -10.43 3.69 1.83
C MET A 270 -11.12 2.52 2.53
N GLU A 271 -10.79 1.31 2.14
CA GLU A 271 -11.34 0.11 2.79
C GLU A 271 -10.91 0.00 4.26
N ASN A 272 -9.62 0.20 4.57
CA ASN A 272 -9.12 0.20 5.95
C ASN A 272 -9.82 1.26 6.81
N THR A 273 -10.05 2.46 6.24
CA THR A 273 -10.80 3.53 6.94
C THR A 273 -12.23 3.09 7.28
N ILE A 274 -12.91 2.40 6.35
CA ILE A 274 -14.24 1.84 6.60
C ILE A 274 -14.18 0.73 7.65
N GLU A 275 -13.17 -0.14 7.61
CA GLU A 275 -12.99 -1.22 8.59
C GLU A 275 -12.76 -0.66 10.00
N CYS A 276 -11.89 0.36 10.16
CA CYS A 276 -11.66 1.04 11.43
C CYS A 276 -12.95 1.68 11.97
N PHE A 277 -13.68 2.40 11.13
CA PHE A 277 -14.99 2.96 11.49
C PHE A 277 -15.97 1.89 12.01
N MET A 278 -16.00 0.73 11.39
CA MET A 278 -16.92 -0.36 11.75
C MET A 278 -16.52 -1.07 13.05
N LYS A 279 -15.21 -1.19 13.30
CA LYS A 279 -14.67 -1.85 14.52
C LYS A 279 -14.89 -1.01 15.76
N ASN A 280 -14.68 0.29 15.67
CA ASN A 280 -14.82 1.22 16.79
C ASN A 280 -16.29 1.43 17.24
N ARG A 281 -17.25 0.67 16.66
CA ARG A 281 -18.68 0.75 16.94
C ARG A 281 -19.30 -0.56 17.40
N LYS A 282 -18.47 -1.56 17.63
CA LYS A 282 -18.87 -2.79 18.29
C LYS A 282 -18.64 -2.64 19.80
#